data_e7b6f0cc9dffe09bb0eaa1e6337dcb74
#
_entry.id   e7b6f0cc9dffe09bb0eaa1e6337dcb74
#
_cell.length_a   1.000
_cell.length_b   1.000
_cell.length_c   1.000
_cell.angle_alpha   90.00
_cell.angle_beta   90.00
_cell.angle_gamma   90.00
#
_symmetry.space_group_name_H-M   'P 1'
#
loop_
_entity.id
_entity.type
_entity.pdbx_description
1 polymer ?
#
loop_
_entity_poly.entity_id
_entity_poly.type
_entity_poly.pdbx_seq_one_letter_code
_entity_poly.pdbx_strand_id
1 'polypeptide(L)'
;MPARRPFLVASLLAAAVLAAPGAARDRKKAAEVVKDPDAHHFAVVGHRALEGGEAALKEVLAEAKDEDLAFLVVTGIKGEQEACGDRVYQKRRDLFDKAARPVILSLSGSDWTGCRNSAGRTNAIERLNRLRELFYGEPESLGKDKLPVTRLSSSPRFRSYAENAHWQVGKVMYATINLPAANNHYLPAAGRNSEYEDRAVANRFWLNRLFAIAKQDKVDAVVLFAEGNMQPLLQPANGLRALLQRTPTGHDGFADTRRQVQMQAAKFRGRVLVVDSAGLPKDTRPGIEWRGNLGHLSVGAHAVELRVAGKGENVFSLGDVMR
;
A
#
# COMPACT_ATOMS: atom_id res chain seq x y z
N MET A 1 -40.64 43.66 92.12
CA MET A 1 -41.39 44.85 91.66
C MET A 1 -40.65 45.56 90.58
N PRO A 2 -41.26 46.14 89.59
CA PRO A 2 -40.94 46.04 88.20
C PRO A 2 -40.13 47.20 87.65
N ALA A 3 -39.38 47.02 86.61
CA ALA A 3 -38.81 48.14 85.88
C ALA A 3 -38.94 47.95 84.35
N ARG A 4 -39.41 48.97 83.79
CA ARG A 4 -39.86 49.16 82.42
C ARG A 4 -38.73 49.24 81.41
N ARG A 5 -39.01 48.69 80.19
CA ARG A 5 -38.27 48.92 78.95
C ARG A 5 -38.46 50.35 78.42
N PRO A 6 -37.54 50.83 77.58
CA PRO A 6 -38.01 51.49 76.38
C PRO A 6 -37.41 50.91 75.08
N PHE A 7 -38.24 50.98 74.09
CA PHE A 7 -38.01 50.64 72.63
C PHE A 7 -37.01 51.64 72.03
N LEU A 8 -36.15 51.10 71.19
CA LEU A 8 -35.41 51.84 70.15
C LEU A 8 -35.71 51.27 68.76
N VAL A 9 -36.29 52.14 67.96
CA VAL A 9 -36.63 51.92 66.58
C VAL A 9 -35.34 52.05 65.75
N ALA A 10 -34.92 51.00 65.10
CA ALA A 10 -33.84 51.08 64.17
C ALA A 10 -34.40 50.98 62.71
N SER A 11 -34.20 52.06 61.99
CA SER A 11 -34.59 52.21 60.60
C SER A 11 -33.73 51.29 59.68
N LEU A 12 -34.39 50.42 58.93
CA LEU A 12 -33.77 49.60 57.87
C LEU A 12 -33.62 50.47 56.63
N LEU A 13 -32.41 50.76 56.23
CA LEU A 13 -32.05 51.19 54.86
C LEU A 13 -31.85 49.94 53.99
N ALA A 14 -32.77 49.73 53.08
CA ALA A 14 -32.63 48.71 52.07
C ALA A 14 -31.69 49.16 50.91
N ALA A 15 -30.51 48.57 50.82
CA ALA A 15 -29.62 48.78 49.71
C ALA A 15 -30.00 47.77 48.65
N ALA A 16 -30.54 48.22 47.54
CA ALA A 16 -30.80 47.39 46.32
C ALA A 16 -29.47 47.12 45.63
N VAL A 17 -29.02 45.88 45.70
CA VAL A 17 -27.89 45.39 44.89
C VAL A 17 -28.45 44.97 43.54
N LEU A 18 -28.13 45.72 42.48
CA LEU A 18 -28.36 45.36 41.08
C LEU A 18 -27.38 44.20 40.69
N ALA A 19 -27.88 43.01 40.64
CA ALA A 19 -27.14 41.87 40.08
C ALA A 19 -27.12 42.01 38.55
N ALA A 20 -25.95 42.27 37.98
CA ALA A 20 -25.71 42.15 36.55
C ALA A 20 -25.77 40.67 36.14
N PRO A 21 -26.40 40.32 34.98
CA PRO A 21 -26.39 38.96 34.52
C PRO A 21 -24.97 38.54 34.10
N GLY A 22 -24.40 37.64 34.87
CA GLY A 22 -23.15 36.98 34.51
C GLY A 22 -23.30 36.22 33.21
N ALA A 23 -22.59 36.67 32.18
CA ALA A 23 -22.45 35.92 30.94
C ALA A 23 -21.80 34.58 31.26
N ALA A 24 -22.59 33.52 31.23
CA ALA A 24 -22.10 32.17 31.20
C ALA A 24 -21.28 31.98 29.92
N ARG A 25 -19.97 32.09 30.03
CA ARG A 25 -19.05 31.64 28.96
C ARG A 25 -19.17 30.13 28.86
N ASP A 26 -19.97 29.67 27.90
CA ASP A 26 -19.90 28.33 27.40
C ASP A 26 -18.46 28.08 26.92
N ARG A 27 -17.64 27.54 27.78
CA ARG A 27 -16.43 26.85 27.40
C ARG A 27 -16.88 25.56 26.70
N LYS A 28 -17.11 25.62 25.41
CA LYS A 28 -17.02 24.41 24.56
C LYS A 28 -15.66 23.79 24.85
N LYS A 29 -15.63 22.77 25.70
CA LYS A 29 -14.50 21.84 25.74
C LYS A 29 -14.32 21.37 24.30
N ALA A 30 -13.26 21.81 23.64
CA ALA A 30 -12.80 21.18 22.43
C ALA A 30 -12.68 19.70 22.77
N ALA A 31 -13.49 18.88 22.15
CA ALA A 31 -13.39 17.44 22.30
C ALA A 31 -11.96 17.11 21.88
N GLU A 32 -11.17 16.63 22.83
CA GLU A 32 -9.85 16.09 22.56
C GLU A 32 -10.08 14.95 21.55
N VAL A 33 -9.66 15.17 20.32
CA VAL A 33 -9.75 14.16 19.26
C VAL A 33 -8.83 13.04 19.71
N VAL A 34 -9.39 12.00 20.33
CA VAL A 34 -8.65 10.79 20.67
C VAL A 34 -8.15 10.23 19.34
N LYS A 35 -6.85 10.40 19.06
CA LYS A 35 -6.22 9.82 17.90
C LYS A 35 -6.41 8.31 17.99
N ASP A 36 -7.07 7.72 16.98
CA ASP A 36 -7.20 6.27 16.88
C ASP A 36 -5.79 5.69 16.71
N PRO A 37 -5.34 4.80 17.61
CA PRO A 37 -3.98 4.26 17.58
C PRO A 37 -3.71 3.40 16.33
N ASP A 38 -4.74 2.94 15.66
CA ASP A 38 -4.64 2.14 14.43
C ASP A 38 -4.67 3.03 13.16
N ALA A 39 -5.00 4.33 13.29
CA ALA A 39 -4.99 5.27 12.18
C ALA A 39 -3.55 5.63 11.79
N HIS A 40 -3.25 5.57 10.50
CA HIS A 40 -1.94 5.91 9.95
C HIS A 40 -2.02 6.28 8.48
N HIS A 41 -0.93 6.83 7.95
CA HIS A 41 -0.80 7.20 6.55
C HIS A 41 0.35 6.42 5.93
N PHE A 42 0.23 6.11 4.66
CA PHE A 42 1.32 5.55 3.86
C PHE A 42 1.24 6.08 2.43
N ALA A 43 2.36 6.07 1.71
CA ALA A 43 2.37 6.46 0.32
C ALA A 43 2.64 5.27 -0.60
N VAL A 44 2.00 5.30 -1.77
CA VAL A 44 2.28 4.39 -2.88
C VAL A 44 2.85 5.21 -4.02
N VAL A 45 4.08 4.91 -4.37
CA VAL A 45 4.79 5.53 -5.49
C VAL A 45 4.72 4.56 -6.66
N GLY A 46 4.00 4.95 -7.69
CA GLY A 46 3.90 4.21 -8.93
C GLY A 46 5.24 4.14 -9.66
N HIS A 47 5.25 3.66 -10.89
CA HIS A 47 6.51 3.42 -11.61
C HIS A 47 7.15 4.73 -12.14
N ARG A 48 7.54 5.61 -11.23
CA ARG A 48 8.15 6.92 -11.54
C ARG A 48 9.45 6.80 -12.33
N ALA A 49 10.21 5.73 -12.11
CA ALA A 49 11.46 5.50 -12.85
C ALA A 49 11.25 5.37 -14.37
N LEU A 50 10.05 5.01 -14.84
CA LEU A 50 9.72 5.00 -16.27
C LEU A 50 9.75 6.41 -16.88
N GLU A 51 9.38 7.43 -16.10
CA GLU A 51 9.28 8.82 -16.61
C GLU A 51 10.60 9.59 -16.56
N GLY A 52 11.39 9.41 -15.50
CA GLY A 52 12.59 10.23 -15.28
C GLY A 52 13.73 9.51 -14.55
N GLY A 53 13.71 8.19 -14.47
CA GLY A 53 14.76 7.40 -13.86
C GLY A 53 15.06 7.81 -12.42
N GLU A 54 16.34 8.03 -12.12
CA GLU A 54 16.79 8.39 -10.76
C GLU A 54 16.27 9.75 -10.30
N ALA A 55 16.14 10.71 -11.21
CA ALA A 55 15.70 12.06 -10.85
C ALA A 55 14.27 12.04 -10.30
N ALA A 56 13.34 11.35 -10.98
CA ALA A 56 11.97 11.24 -10.56
C ALA A 56 11.82 10.50 -9.21
N LEU A 57 12.66 9.49 -8.95
CA LEU A 57 12.68 8.82 -7.64
C LEU A 57 13.21 9.72 -6.53
N LYS A 58 14.26 10.51 -6.81
CA LYS A 58 14.81 11.46 -5.82
C LYS A 58 13.79 12.52 -5.42
N GLU A 59 13.05 13.03 -6.38
CA GLU A 59 12.04 14.06 -6.18
C GLU A 59 10.94 13.57 -5.23
N VAL A 60 10.34 12.42 -5.50
CA VAL A 60 9.28 11.87 -4.67
C VAL A 60 9.76 11.45 -3.27
N LEU A 61 11.00 10.94 -3.15
CA LEU A 61 11.57 10.60 -1.84
C LEU A 61 11.92 11.84 -1.00
N ALA A 62 12.25 12.96 -1.65
CA ALA A 62 12.48 14.24 -0.99
C ALA A 62 11.15 14.82 -0.46
N GLU A 63 10.09 14.78 -1.25
CA GLU A 63 8.76 15.21 -0.85
C GLU A 63 8.21 14.37 0.32
N ALA A 64 8.34 13.05 0.24
CA ALA A 64 7.90 12.13 1.29
C ALA A 64 8.63 12.29 2.63
N LYS A 65 9.74 13.02 2.68
CA LYS A 65 10.54 13.22 3.90
C LYS A 65 9.75 13.98 4.99
N ASP A 66 9.00 14.98 4.57
CA ASP A 66 8.31 15.91 5.48
C ASP A 66 6.91 15.40 5.88
N GLU A 67 6.44 14.33 5.26
CA GLU A 67 5.15 13.71 5.55
C GLU A 67 5.23 12.73 6.73
N ASP A 68 4.16 12.65 7.53
CA ASP A 68 4.06 11.69 8.64
C ASP A 68 3.60 10.31 8.15
N LEU A 69 4.42 9.70 7.28
CA LEU A 69 4.14 8.41 6.67
C LEU A 69 4.71 7.26 7.50
N ALA A 70 3.90 6.23 7.73
CA ALA A 70 4.36 4.99 8.35
C ALA A 70 5.37 4.24 7.46
N PHE A 71 5.18 4.31 6.13
CA PHE A 71 6.07 3.73 5.12
C PHE A 71 5.71 4.23 3.72
N LEU A 72 6.62 3.95 2.76
CA LEU A 72 6.38 4.10 1.33
C LEU A 72 6.48 2.73 0.65
N VAL A 73 5.59 2.47 -0.31
CA VAL A 73 5.76 1.38 -1.28
C VAL A 73 6.14 2.01 -2.62
N VAL A 74 7.31 1.65 -3.13
CA VAL A 74 7.82 2.15 -4.41
C VAL A 74 7.82 1.03 -5.44
N THR A 75 7.20 1.27 -6.60
CA THR A 75 7.18 0.31 -7.70
C THR A 75 8.30 0.61 -8.68
N GLY A 76 9.17 -0.39 -8.91
CA GLY A 76 10.24 -0.35 -9.89
C GLY A 76 11.38 0.60 -9.55
N ILE A 77 12.55 0.31 -10.10
CA ILE A 77 13.79 1.06 -9.83
C ILE A 77 14.42 1.65 -11.09
N LYS A 78 14.04 1.19 -12.27
CA LYS A 78 14.62 1.65 -13.54
C LYS A 78 13.59 1.78 -14.66
N GLY A 79 13.84 2.68 -15.59
CA GLY A 79 13.11 2.77 -16.85
C GLY A 79 13.53 1.66 -17.83
N GLU A 80 12.74 1.43 -18.86
CA GLU A 80 13.02 0.41 -19.88
C GLU A 80 14.36 0.64 -20.58
N GLN A 81 14.72 1.90 -20.83
CA GLN A 81 15.94 2.30 -21.55
C GLN A 81 17.20 2.33 -20.66
N GLU A 82 17.06 2.23 -19.34
CA GLU A 82 18.20 2.18 -18.45
C GLU A 82 18.83 0.77 -18.45
N ALA A 83 20.17 0.74 -18.32
CA ALA A 83 20.92 -0.50 -18.31
C ALA A 83 20.55 -1.41 -17.12
N CYS A 84 20.49 -2.72 -17.35
CA CYS A 84 20.33 -3.74 -16.31
C CYS A 84 21.65 -4.05 -15.59
N GLY A 85 22.44 -3.03 -15.24
CA GLY A 85 23.76 -3.18 -14.64
C GLY A 85 23.78 -2.96 -13.14
N ASP A 86 24.69 -3.61 -12.45
CA ASP A 86 24.87 -3.47 -11.01
C ASP A 86 25.07 -2.02 -10.57
N ARG A 87 25.70 -1.19 -11.41
CA ARG A 87 25.84 0.26 -11.14
C ARG A 87 24.51 0.96 -10.97
N VAL A 88 23.52 0.66 -11.82
CA VAL A 88 22.18 1.24 -11.73
C VAL A 88 21.47 0.73 -10.47
N TYR A 89 21.50 -0.57 -10.24
CA TYR A 89 20.85 -1.18 -9.08
C TYR A 89 21.44 -0.67 -7.76
N GLN A 90 22.78 -0.60 -7.66
CA GLN A 90 23.44 -0.10 -6.46
C GLN A 90 23.11 1.36 -6.18
N LYS A 91 23.10 2.22 -7.21
CA LYS A 91 22.68 3.61 -7.06
C LYS A 91 21.24 3.74 -6.55
N ARG A 92 20.31 2.88 -7.04
CA ARG A 92 18.92 2.86 -6.55
C ARG A 92 18.86 2.36 -5.11
N ARG A 93 19.64 1.33 -4.78
CA ARG A 93 19.73 0.85 -3.39
C ARG A 93 20.21 1.97 -2.46
N ASP A 94 21.31 2.65 -2.81
CA ASP A 94 21.87 3.75 -2.03
C ASP A 94 20.87 4.92 -1.88
N LEU A 95 20.05 5.16 -2.91
CA LEU A 95 19.01 6.18 -2.88
C LEU A 95 17.92 5.83 -1.87
N PHE A 96 17.40 4.60 -1.91
CA PHE A 96 16.37 4.15 -0.99
C PHE A 96 16.89 4.06 0.45
N ASP A 97 18.11 3.60 0.69
CA ASP A 97 18.69 3.52 2.03
C ASP A 97 18.88 4.91 2.69
N LYS A 98 18.98 5.98 1.87
CA LYS A 98 19.03 7.36 2.35
C LYS A 98 17.68 7.99 2.62
N ALA A 99 16.59 7.38 2.18
CA ALA A 99 15.25 7.87 2.46
C ALA A 99 15.00 7.96 3.96
N ALA A 100 14.31 9.00 4.42
CA ALA A 100 14.03 9.19 5.85
C ALA A 100 13.06 8.11 6.37
N ARG A 101 12.02 7.84 5.60
CA ARG A 101 10.93 6.91 5.96
C ARG A 101 11.24 5.47 5.50
N PRO A 102 10.60 4.44 6.10
CA PRO A 102 10.70 3.07 5.62
C PRO A 102 10.27 2.95 4.16
N VAL A 103 11.07 2.29 3.32
CA VAL A 103 10.76 2.07 1.91
C VAL A 103 10.65 0.58 1.64
N ILE A 104 9.51 0.17 1.10
CA ILE A 104 9.25 -1.18 0.59
C ILE A 104 9.30 -1.13 -0.93
N LEU A 105 10.18 -1.89 -1.54
CA LEU A 105 10.27 -1.98 -2.99
C LEU A 105 9.35 -3.10 -3.51
N SER A 106 8.48 -2.74 -4.46
CA SER A 106 7.73 -3.67 -5.31
C SER A 106 8.41 -3.75 -6.67
N LEU A 107 8.88 -4.93 -7.08
CA LEU A 107 9.57 -5.09 -8.36
C LEU A 107 8.65 -4.83 -9.54
N SER A 108 9.20 -4.19 -10.58
CA SER A 108 8.56 -4.05 -11.88
C SER A 108 9.19 -4.95 -12.93
N GLY A 109 8.45 -5.23 -14.00
CA GLY A 109 8.96 -6.00 -15.14
C GLY A 109 10.17 -5.32 -15.79
N SER A 110 10.17 -3.99 -15.92
CA SER A 110 11.29 -3.24 -16.50
C SER A 110 12.60 -3.41 -15.72
N ASP A 111 12.53 -3.80 -14.45
CA ASP A 111 13.73 -3.99 -13.63
C ASP A 111 14.55 -5.21 -14.10
N TRP A 112 13.92 -6.21 -14.75
CA TRP A 112 14.59 -7.47 -15.06
C TRP A 112 14.14 -8.18 -16.34
N THR A 113 12.85 -8.17 -16.71
CA THR A 113 12.32 -9.04 -17.78
C THR A 113 12.93 -8.80 -19.15
N GLY A 114 13.21 -7.53 -19.49
CA GLY A 114 13.83 -7.10 -20.74
C GLY A 114 15.36 -7.14 -20.76
N CYS A 115 15.99 -7.57 -19.68
CA CYS A 115 17.45 -7.52 -19.54
C CYS A 115 18.16 -8.50 -20.48
N ARG A 116 19.25 -8.03 -21.10
CA ARG A 116 20.09 -8.81 -22.02
C ARG A 116 21.56 -8.66 -21.66
N ASN A 117 22.34 -9.70 -21.91
CA ASN A 117 23.78 -9.68 -21.77
C ASN A 117 24.45 -9.02 -23.00
N SER A 118 25.78 -8.90 -22.97
CA SER A 118 26.58 -8.32 -24.07
C SER A 118 26.43 -9.03 -25.40
N ALA A 119 26.04 -10.31 -25.41
CA ALA A 119 25.76 -11.09 -26.61
C ALA A 119 24.29 -10.98 -27.08
N GLY A 120 23.49 -10.07 -26.49
CA GLY A 120 22.08 -9.85 -26.84
C GLY A 120 21.11 -10.94 -26.35
N ARG A 121 21.60 -11.97 -25.63
CA ARG A 121 20.76 -13.02 -25.06
C ARG A 121 20.13 -12.57 -23.78
N THR A 122 18.89 -13.04 -23.50
CA THR A 122 18.20 -12.73 -22.23
C THR A 122 19.03 -13.19 -21.02
N ASN A 123 19.13 -12.36 -20.02
CA ASN A 123 19.65 -12.68 -18.69
C ASN A 123 18.67 -12.26 -17.58
N ALA A 124 17.37 -12.21 -17.89
CA ALA A 124 16.30 -11.79 -17.01
C ALA A 124 16.36 -12.47 -15.64
N ILE A 125 16.51 -13.79 -15.61
CA ILE A 125 16.53 -14.57 -14.35
C ILE A 125 17.75 -14.24 -13.49
N GLU A 126 18.92 -14.10 -14.12
CA GLU A 126 20.14 -13.70 -13.43
C GLU A 126 19.97 -12.31 -12.81
N ARG A 127 19.39 -11.34 -13.54
CA ARG A 127 19.11 -10.00 -13.04
C ARG A 127 18.05 -10.01 -11.92
N LEU A 128 17.01 -10.82 -12.05
CA LEU A 128 16.04 -10.99 -10.96
C LEU A 128 16.70 -11.51 -9.67
N ASN A 129 17.57 -12.49 -9.77
CA ASN A 129 18.31 -13.00 -8.63
C ASN A 129 19.24 -11.94 -8.04
N ARG A 130 19.89 -11.14 -8.89
CA ARG A 130 20.73 -10.03 -8.43
C ARG A 130 19.93 -8.95 -7.69
N LEU A 131 18.73 -8.64 -8.14
CA LEU A 131 17.83 -7.74 -7.43
C LEU A 131 17.41 -8.30 -6.07
N ARG A 132 17.14 -9.61 -6.01
CA ARG A 132 16.82 -10.28 -4.74
C ARG A 132 17.95 -10.19 -3.73
N GLU A 133 19.19 -10.38 -4.15
CA GLU A 133 20.37 -10.21 -3.31
C GLU A 133 20.54 -8.77 -2.83
N LEU A 134 20.40 -7.80 -3.73
CA LEU A 134 20.66 -6.41 -3.42
C LEU A 134 19.58 -5.76 -2.53
N PHE A 135 18.31 -6.07 -2.74
CA PHE A 135 17.21 -5.30 -2.14
C PHE A 135 16.44 -6.06 -1.05
N TYR A 136 16.57 -7.39 -0.97
CA TYR A 136 15.69 -8.19 -0.13
C TYR A 136 16.42 -9.17 0.80
N GLY A 137 17.70 -8.95 1.03
CA GLY A 137 18.52 -9.80 1.92
C GLY A 137 18.09 -9.73 3.39
N GLU A 138 17.67 -8.55 3.84
CA GLU A 138 17.36 -8.31 5.24
C GLU A 138 15.86 -8.45 5.54
N PRO A 139 15.49 -8.86 6.78
CA PRO A 139 14.10 -8.98 7.21
C PRO A 139 13.49 -7.63 7.62
N GLU A 140 13.88 -6.56 6.94
CA GLU A 140 13.41 -5.20 7.19
C GLU A 140 13.29 -4.40 5.90
N SER A 141 12.65 -3.23 5.99
CA SER A 141 12.54 -2.26 4.89
C SER A 141 13.88 -1.62 4.54
N LEU A 142 13.93 -0.95 3.39
CA LEU A 142 14.92 0.06 3.07
C LEU A 142 14.58 1.36 3.82
N GLY A 143 15.45 2.36 3.72
CA GLY A 143 15.29 3.64 4.43
C GLY A 143 16.10 3.70 5.72
N LYS A 144 16.18 4.89 6.32
CA LYS A 144 16.85 5.10 7.62
C LYS A 144 16.01 4.56 8.77
N ASP A 145 14.72 4.90 8.75
CA ASP A 145 13.76 4.27 9.62
C ASP A 145 13.45 2.88 9.10
N LYS A 146 13.44 1.89 9.99
CA LYS A 146 13.29 0.49 9.62
C LYS A 146 11.94 -0.05 10.05
N LEU A 147 11.32 -0.80 9.15
CA LEU A 147 10.08 -1.52 9.39
C LEU A 147 10.35 -3.01 9.23
N PRO A 148 10.11 -3.83 10.26
CA PRO A 148 10.28 -5.28 10.15
C PRO A 148 9.34 -5.87 9.10
N VAL A 149 9.86 -6.77 8.26
CA VAL A 149 9.07 -7.48 7.24
C VAL A 149 9.33 -8.98 7.29
N THR A 150 8.32 -9.77 7.03
CA THR A 150 8.46 -11.21 6.84
C THR A 150 8.41 -11.53 5.35
N ARG A 151 9.45 -12.18 4.83
CA ARG A 151 9.56 -12.51 3.41
C ARG A 151 9.15 -13.95 3.13
N LEU A 152 8.64 -14.20 1.93
CA LEU A 152 8.32 -15.56 1.47
C LEU A 152 9.56 -16.48 1.50
N SER A 153 10.74 -15.92 1.27
CA SER A 153 12.02 -16.62 1.32
C SER A 153 12.36 -17.24 2.69
N SER A 154 11.69 -16.83 3.77
CA SER A 154 11.78 -17.50 5.08
C SER A 154 11.19 -18.92 5.06
N SER A 155 10.38 -19.24 4.04
CA SER A 155 9.86 -20.57 3.82
C SER A 155 10.88 -21.43 3.06
N PRO A 156 11.31 -22.60 3.58
CA PRO A 156 12.36 -23.43 2.98
C PRO A 156 12.10 -23.79 1.51
N ARG A 157 10.84 -23.95 1.13
CA ARG A 157 10.42 -24.31 -0.24
C ARG A 157 10.55 -23.13 -1.21
N PHE A 158 10.53 -21.88 -0.73
CA PHE A 158 10.45 -20.68 -1.57
C PHE A 158 11.57 -19.67 -1.29
N ARG A 159 12.77 -20.15 -0.98
CA ARG A 159 13.93 -19.31 -0.60
C ARG A 159 14.29 -18.24 -1.63
N SER A 160 14.01 -18.48 -2.89
CA SER A 160 14.33 -17.53 -3.97
C SER A 160 13.34 -16.36 -4.09
N TYR A 161 12.19 -16.38 -3.42
CA TYR A 161 11.13 -15.37 -3.60
C TYR A 161 11.15 -14.33 -2.47
N ALA A 162 12.28 -13.64 -2.32
CA ALA A 162 12.50 -12.67 -1.25
C ALA A 162 11.76 -11.34 -1.46
N GLU A 163 11.37 -11.04 -2.70
CA GLU A 163 10.60 -9.85 -3.07
C GLU A 163 9.15 -9.86 -2.57
N ASN A 164 8.62 -11.06 -2.32
CA ASN A 164 7.30 -11.19 -1.68
C ASN A 164 7.47 -11.03 -0.16
N ALA A 165 6.96 -9.95 0.39
CA ALA A 165 7.07 -9.60 1.80
C ALA A 165 5.71 -9.19 2.38
N HIS A 166 5.51 -9.37 3.69
CA HIS A 166 4.39 -8.78 4.40
C HIS A 166 4.85 -8.10 5.70
N TRP A 167 4.07 -7.13 6.12
CA TRP A 167 4.22 -6.41 7.38
C TRP A 167 2.85 -5.98 7.88
N GLN A 168 2.78 -5.46 9.10
CA GLN A 168 1.55 -4.97 9.68
C GLN A 168 1.77 -3.61 10.31
N VAL A 169 0.81 -2.71 10.12
CA VAL A 169 0.71 -1.45 10.85
C VAL A 169 -0.73 -1.34 11.38
N GLY A 170 -0.87 -1.17 12.69
CA GLY A 170 -2.17 -1.22 13.34
C GLY A 170 -2.92 -2.52 13.05
N LYS A 171 -4.15 -2.41 12.59
CA LYS A 171 -5.01 -3.54 12.21
C LYS A 171 -5.02 -3.84 10.70
N VAL A 172 -4.01 -3.38 9.96
CA VAL A 172 -3.90 -3.63 8.52
C VAL A 172 -2.64 -4.43 8.22
N MET A 173 -2.81 -5.53 7.48
CA MET A 173 -1.72 -6.30 6.90
C MET A 173 -1.45 -5.82 5.48
N TYR A 174 -0.20 -5.60 5.18
CA TYR A 174 0.32 -5.19 3.89
C TYR A 174 1.21 -6.28 3.30
N ALA A 175 1.16 -6.46 1.99
CA ALA A 175 2.05 -7.42 1.34
C ALA A 175 2.38 -7.03 -0.10
N THR A 176 3.62 -7.32 -0.52
CA THR A 176 4.03 -7.29 -1.91
C THR A 176 3.84 -8.66 -2.56
N ILE A 177 3.52 -8.65 -3.85
CA ILE A 177 3.44 -9.84 -4.69
C ILE A 177 4.07 -9.54 -6.05
N ASN A 178 5.03 -10.35 -6.47
CA ASN A 178 5.70 -10.14 -7.75
C ASN A 178 4.79 -10.57 -8.93
N LEU A 179 4.22 -9.57 -9.60
CA LEU A 179 3.36 -9.70 -10.78
C LEU A 179 3.80 -8.66 -11.82
N PRO A 180 4.75 -8.96 -12.71
CA PRO A 180 5.20 -8.03 -13.75
C PRO A 180 4.09 -7.58 -14.69
N ALA A 181 4.09 -6.29 -15.10
CA ALA A 181 3.00 -5.67 -15.85
C ALA A 181 2.72 -6.34 -17.20
N ALA A 182 3.75 -6.72 -17.96
CA ALA A 182 3.60 -7.33 -19.27
C ALA A 182 3.06 -8.78 -19.16
N ASN A 183 1.75 -8.92 -19.00
CA ASN A 183 1.04 -10.19 -18.91
C ASN A 183 1.66 -11.16 -17.89
N ASN A 184 2.07 -10.63 -16.73
CA ASN A 184 2.73 -11.41 -15.69
C ASN A 184 3.99 -12.17 -16.19
N HIS A 185 4.70 -11.60 -17.16
CA HIS A 185 5.85 -12.22 -17.82
C HIS A 185 5.56 -13.62 -18.41
N TYR A 186 4.31 -13.89 -18.79
CA TYR A 186 3.99 -15.07 -19.57
C TYR A 186 4.49 -14.90 -21.01
N LEU A 187 5.32 -15.85 -21.47
CA LEU A 187 5.89 -15.84 -22.82
C LEU A 187 5.16 -16.88 -23.67
N PRO A 188 4.59 -16.51 -24.84
CA PRO A 188 3.85 -17.46 -25.68
C PRO A 188 4.75 -18.51 -26.35
N ALA A 189 6.07 -18.35 -26.27
CA ALA A 189 7.02 -19.29 -26.85
C ALA A 189 7.15 -20.55 -25.97
N ALA A 190 7.03 -21.72 -26.59
CA ALA A 190 7.14 -23.00 -25.90
C ALA A 190 8.48 -23.15 -25.15
N GLY A 191 8.41 -23.71 -23.93
CA GLY A 191 9.57 -23.96 -23.07
C GLY A 191 10.20 -22.74 -22.42
N ARG A 192 9.55 -21.56 -22.44
CA ARG A 192 10.08 -20.31 -21.84
C ARG A 192 9.34 -19.83 -20.59
N ASN A 193 8.40 -20.59 -20.08
CA ASN A 193 7.53 -20.18 -18.97
C ASN A 193 7.91 -20.74 -17.60
N SER A 194 9.04 -21.39 -17.43
CA SER A 194 9.44 -21.99 -16.15
C SER A 194 9.46 -20.97 -15.01
N GLU A 195 9.98 -19.74 -15.24
CA GLU A 195 9.96 -18.68 -14.24
C GLU A 195 8.52 -18.26 -13.87
N TYR A 196 7.68 -18.03 -14.89
CA TYR A 196 6.27 -17.70 -14.68
C TYR A 196 5.54 -18.80 -13.90
N GLU A 197 5.70 -20.06 -14.27
CA GLU A 197 5.05 -21.21 -13.64
C GLU A 197 5.49 -21.39 -12.19
N ASP A 198 6.80 -21.32 -11.92
CA ASP A 198 7.37 -21.43 -10.57
C ASP A 198 6.92 -20.26 -9.69
N ARG A 199 6.92 -19.04 -10.21
CA ARG A 199 6.44 -17.85 -9.50
C ARG A 199 4.93 -17.92 -9.27
N ALA A 200 4.14 -18.44 -10.19
CA ALA A 200 2.72 -18.65 -10.00
C ALA A 200 2.43 -19.62 -8.83
N VAL A 201 3.22 -20.69 -8.70
CA VAL A 201 3.15 -21.64 -7.57
C VAL A 201 3.54 -20.93 -6.26
N ALA A 202 4.61 -20.14 -6.24
CA ALA A 202 5.06 -19.39 -5.09
C ALA A 202 4.01 -18.34 -4.65
N ASN A 203 3.46 -17.58 -5.59
CA ASN A 203 2.43 -16.58 -5.34
C ASN A 203 1.13 -17.20 -4.80
N ARG A 204 0.74 -18.38 -5.32
CA ARG A 204 -0.43 -19.11 -4.81
C ARG A 204 -0.23 -19.52 -3.34
N PHE A 205 0.92 -20.06 -3.02
CA PHE A 205 1.27 -20.40 -1.63
C PHE A 205 1.28 -19.14 -0.75
N TRP A 206 1.89 -18.06 -1.25
CA TRP A 206 2.00 -16.78 -0.55
C TRP A 206 0.64 -16.21 -0.18
N LEU A 207 -0.26 -16.07 -1.13
CA LEU A 207 -1.62 -15.57 -0.90
C LEU A 207 -2.38 -16.41 0.12
N ASN A 208 -2.31 -17.74 0.04
CA ASN A 208 -2.94 -18.61 1.04
C ASN A 208 -2.39 -18.36 2.44
N ARG A 209 -1.07 -18.22 2.58
CA ARG A 209 -0.40 -17.93 3.85
C ARG A 209 -0.80 -16.57 4.40
N LEU A 210 -0.78 -15.52 3.57
CA LEU A 210 -1.17 -14.16 3.97
C LEU A 210 -2.58 -14.13 4.57
N PHE A 211 -3.55 -14.70 3.87
CA PHE A 211 -4.93 -14.70 4.37
C PHE A 211 -5.13 -15.62 5.58
N ALA A 212 -4.32 -16.65 5.75
CA ALA A 212 -4.33 -17.46 6.98
C ALA A 212 -3.83 -16.64 8.17
N ILE A 213 -2.70 -15.94 8.02
CA ILE A 213 -2.13 -15.06 9.05
C ILE A 213 -3.11 -13.92 9.35
N ALA A 214 -3.64 -13.24 8.32
CA ALA A 214 -4.60 -12.15 8.48
C ALA A 214 -5.83 -12.54 9.30
N LYS A 215 -6.33 -13.77 9.13
CA LYS A 215 -7.43 -14.32 9.92
C LYS A 215 -7.02 -14.66 11.35
N GLN A 216 -5.83 -15.23 11.55
CA GLN A 216 -5.27 -15.56 12.86
C GLN A 216 -5.06 -14.30 13.69
N ASP A 217 -4.47 -13.26 13.09
CA ASP A 217 -4.13 -11.99 13.75
C ASP A 217 -5.33 -11.05 13.84
N LYS A 218 -6.48 -11.45 13.26
CA LYS A 218 -7.75 -10.71 13.27
C LYS A 218 -7.58 -9.27 12.76
N VAL A 219 -6.82 -9.11 11.66
CA VAL A 219 -6.66 -7.80 11.04
C VAL A 219 -7.95 -7.38 10.35
N ASP A 220 -8.20 -6.07 10.29
CA ASP A 220 -9.41 -5.48 9.69
C ASP A 220 -9.29 -5.32 8.17
N ALA A 221 -8.07 -5.28 7.65
CA ALA A 221 -7.83 -5.19 6.22
C ALA A 221 -6.53 -5.86 5.77
N VAL A 222 -6.48 -6.19 4.47
CA VAL A 222 -5.29 -6.67 3.75
C VAL A 222 -5.08 -5.79 2.53
N VAL A 223 -3.86 -5.27 2.34
CA VAL A 223 -3.46 -4.51 1.14
C VAL A 223 -2.40 -5.30 0.38
N LEU A 224 -2.63 -5.53 -0.91
CA LEU A 224 -1.72 -6.25 -1.80
C LEU A 224 -1.13 -5.28 -2.82
N PHE A 225 0.19 -5.19 -2.90
CA PHE A 225 0.90 -4.35 -3.87
C PHE A 225 1.55 -5.19 -4.96
N ALA A 226 1.37 -4.79 -6.21
CA ALA A 226 2.01 -5.39 -7.38
C ALA A 226 2.29 -4.31 -8.43
N GLU A 227 3.11 -4.59 -9.45
CA GLU A 227 3.20 -3.73 -10.62
C GLU A 227 2.01 -3.96 -11.56
N GLY A 228 1.77 -5.22 -11.92
CA GLY A 228 0.81 -5.60 -12.93
C GLY A 228 -0.63 -5.52 -12.47
N ASN A 229 -1.48 -4.91 -13.29
CA ASN A 229 -2.91 -4.86 -13.06
C ASN A 229 -3.56 -6.22 -13.34
N MET A 230 -3.81 -6.98 -12.28
CA MET A 230 -4.51 -8.26 -12.39
C MET A 230 -6.03 -8.12 -12.61
N GLN A 231 -6.56 -6.90 -12.70
CA GLN A 231 -8.00 -6.60 -12.82
C GLN A 231 -8.84 -7.33 -11.75
N PRO A 232 -8.62 -7.08 -10.46
CA PRO A 232 -9.20 -7.89 -9.39
C PRO A 232 -10.74 -7.83 -9.35
N LEU A 233 -11.34 -6.78 -9.91
CA LEU A 233 -12.78 -6.59 -9.97
C LEU A 233 -13.44 -7.20 -11.22
N LEU A 234 -12.64 -7.74 -12.16
CA LEU A 234 -13.17 -8.39 -13.36
C LEU A 234 -13.98 -9.62 -12.98
N GLN A 235 -15.22 -9.67 -13.47
CA GLN A 235 -16.08 -10.83 -13.29
C GLN A 235 -15.92 -11.80 -14.45
N PRO A 236 -15.94 -13.11 -14.20
CA PRO A 236 -16.03 -14.06 -15.27
C PRO A 236 -17.32 -13.80 -16.08
N ALA A 237 -17.22 -13.89 -17.39
CA ALA A 237 -18.38 -13.78 -18.24
C ALA A 237 -19.33 -14.96 -17.96
N ASN A 238 -20.59 -14.67 -17.62
CA ASN A 238 -21.60 -15.68 -17.31
C ASN A 238 -22.54 -15.89 -18.50
N GLY A 239 -22.96 -17.15 -18.74
CA GLY A 239 -24.00 -17.52 -19.72
C GLY A 239 -23.64 -17.17 -21.16
N LEU A 240 -24.64 -16.66 -21.93
CA LEU A 240 -24.49 -16.34 -23.37
C LEU A 240 -23.37 -15.34 -23.67
N ARG A 241 -23.08 -14.43 -22.73
CA ARG A 241 -21.95 -13.49 -22.87
C ARG A 241 -20.59 -14.19 -22.93
N ALA A 242 -20.41 -15.31 -22.23
CA ALA A 242 -19.18 -16.10 -22.29
C ALA A 242 -18.96 -16.73 -23.67
N LEU A 243 -20.07 -17.11 -24.34
CA LEU A 243 -20.05 -17.66 -25.70
C LEU A 243 -19.82 -16.58 -26.77
N LEU A 244 -20.28 -15.34 -26.52
CA LEU A 244 -20.17 -14.22 -27.47
C LEU A 244 -18.86 -13.43 -27.30
N GLN A 245 -18.27 -13.44 -26.12
CA GLN A 245 -16.92 -12.91 -25.91
C GLN A 245 -15.93 -13.94 -26.47
N ARG A 246 -15.54 -13.76 -27.74
CA ARG A 246 -14.31 -14.38 -28.23
C ARG A 246 -13.22 -14.04 -27.21
N THR A 247 -12.77 -15.06 -26.46
CA THR A 247 -11.57 -14.90 -25.63
C THR A 247 -10.49 -14.28 -26.50
N PRO A 248 -9.83 -13.20 -26.04
CA PRO A 248 -8.64 -12.72 -26.73
C PRO A 248 -7.76 -13.95 -27.00
N THR A 249 -7.22 -14.06 -28.20
CA THR A 249 -6.41 -15.19 -28.66
C THR A 249 -5.07 -15.23 -27.91
N GLY A 250 -5.07 -15.26 -26.56
CA GLY A 250 -3.87 -15.25 -25.75
C GLY A 250 -4.14 -15.74 -24.33
N HIS A 251 -3.15 -16.32 -23.72
CA HIS A 251 -3.16 -16.72 -22.31
C HIS A 251 -3.16 -15.46 -21.42
N ASP A 252 -4.10 -15.37 -20.48
CA ASP A 252 -4.12 -14.34 -19.45
C ASP A 252 -3.25 -14.78 -18.26
N GLY A 253 -2.04 -14.25 -18.19
CA GLY A 253 -1.05 -14.55 -17.15
C GLY A 253 -1.48 -14.14 -15.74
N PHE A 254 -2.50 -13.31 -15.58
CA PHE A 254 -3.02 -12.89 -14.29
C PHE A 254 -4.24 -13.71 -13.82
N ALA A 255 -4.86 -14.51 -14.68
CA ALA A 255 -6.14 -15.14 -14.41
C ALA A 255 -6.17 -15.98 -13.12
N ASP A 256 -5.13 -16.77 -12.87
CA ASP A 256 -5.05 -17.62 -11.68
C ASP A 256 -4.90 -16.80 -10.39
N THR A 257 -4.04 -15.80 -10.39
CA THR A 257 -3.83 -14.90 -9.25
C THR A 257 -5.10 -14.09 -8.97
N ARG A 258 -5.75 -13.56 -10.02
CA ARG A 258 -7.02 -12.85 -9.91
C ARG A 258 -8.09 -13.71 -9.23
N ARG A 259 -8.33 -14.93 -9.73
CA ARG A 259 -9.29 -15.86 -9.14
C ARG A 259 -8.98 -16.16 -7.68
N GLN A 260 -7.73 -16.36 -7.35
CA GLN A 260 -7.32 -16.64 -5.98
C GLN A 260 -7.57 -15.46 -5.05
N VAL A 261 -7.22 -14.23 -5.44
CA VAL A 261 -7.50 -13.01 -4.65
C VAL A 261 -9.01 -12.86 -4.44
N GLN A 262 -9.82 -13.03 -5.48
CA GLN A 262 -11.27 -12.98 -5.38
C GLN A 262 -11.82 -14.02 -4.38
N MET A 263 -11.36 -15.27 -4.46
CA MET A 263 -11.76 -16.33 -3.54
C MET A 263 -11.35 -16.05 -2.09
N GLN A 264 -10.15 -15.52 -1.88
CA GLN A 264 -9.68 -15.18 -0.53
C GLN A 264 -10.44 -13.98 0.04
N ALA A 265 -10.67 -12.95 -0.76
CA ALA A 265 -11.47 -11.79 -0.37
C ALA A 265 -12.91 -12.20 0.03
N ALA A 266 -13.56 -13.06 -0.76
CA ALA A 266 -14.89 -13.56 -0.44
C ALA A 266 -14.99 -14.33 0.89
N LYS A 267 -13.88 -14.90 1.38
CA LYS A 267 -13.77 -15.65 2.64
C LYS A 267 -13.21 -14.80 3.79
N PHE A 268 -12.83 -13.58 3.54
CA PHE A 268 -12.26 -12.65 4.52
C PHE A 268 -13.31 -11.66 4.98
N ARG A 269 -13.44 -11.43 6.28
CA ARG A 269 -14.47 -10.53 6.83
C ARG A 269 -14.12 -9.05 6.69
N GLY A 270 -12.83 -8.73 6.62
CA GLY A 270 -12.33 -7.37 6.49
C GLY A 270 -12.26 -6.89 5.04
N ARG A 271 -11.65 -5.73 4.83
CA ARG A 271 -11.43 -5.15 3.49
C ARG A 271 -10.18 -5.74 2.84
N VAL A 272 -10.23 -5.94 1.54
CA VAL A 272 -9.05 -6.31 0.73
C VAL A 272 -8.86 -5.25 -0.33
N LEU A 273 -7.71 -4.59 -0.36
CA LEU A 273 -7.37 -3.59 -1.36
C LEU A 273 -6.19 -4.11 -2.20
N VAL A 274 -6.37 -4.17 -3.51
CA VAL A 274 -5.29 -4.43 -4.47
C VAL A 274 -4.83 -3.11 -5.04
N VAL A 275 -3.52 -2.85 -4.95
CA VAL A 275 -2.90 -1.64 -5.48
C VAL A 275 -1.88 -2.04 -6.53
N ASP A 276 -1.99 -1.48 -7.73
CA ASP A 276 -1.02 -1.66 -8.80
C ASP A 276 -0.57 -0.33 -9.43
N SER A 277 0.47 -0.40 -10.25
CA SER A 277 1.02 0.75 -10.97
C SER A 277 0.90 0.63 -12.48
N ALA A 278 0.22 -0.40 -13.01
CA ALA A 278 0.07 -0.59 -14.44
C ALA A 278 -1.32 -0.18 -14.93
N GLY A 279 -1.34 0.48 -16.08
CA GLY A 279 -2.58 0.67 -16.85
C GLY A 279 -3.39 1.93 -16.51
N LEU A 280 -2.94 2.81 -15.61
CA LEU A 280 -3.60 4.09 -15.39
C LEU A 280 -3.04 5.13 -16.39
N PRO A 281 -3.88 5.74 -17.25
CA PRO A 281 -3.45 6.82 -18.11
C PRO A 281 -2.89 8.01 -17.32
N LYS A 282 -1.89 8.72 -17.85
CA LYS A 282 -1.17 9.80 -17.16
C LYS A 282 -2.09 10.91 -16.64
N ASP A 283 -3.11 11.26 -17.40
CA ASP A 283 -4.05 12.34 -17.07
C ASP A 283 -5.24 11.88 -16.23
N THR A 284 -5.25 10.62 -15.83
CA THR A 284 -6.34 10.04 -15.01
C THR A 284 -5.94 10.09 -13.54
N ARG A 285 -6.79 10.70 -12.71
CA ARG A 285 -6.57 10.69 -11.27
C ARG A 285 -6.81 9.29 -10.68
N PRO A 286 -5.90 8.80 -9.82
CA PRO A 286 -6.13 7.57 -9.08
C PRO A 286 -7.42 7.61 -8.27
N GLY A 287 -8.13 6.48 -8.24
CA GLY A 287 -9.37 6.32 -7.48
C GLY A 287 -9.52 4.90 -6.98
N ILE A 288 -10.10 4.70 -5.80
CA ILE A 288 -10.38 3.36 -5.28
C ILE A 288 -11.76 2.92 -5.75
N GLU A 289 -11.81 1.84 -6.50
CA GLU A 289 -13.06 1.18 -6.90
C GLU A 289 -13.34 0.01 -5.97
N TRP A 290 -14.59 -0.14 -5.52
CA TRP A 290 -14.99 -1.21 -4.61
C TRP A 290 -16.05 -2.11 -5.20
N ARG A 291 -15.90 -3.42 -4.96
CA ARG A 291 -16.95 -4.41 -5.16
C ARG A 291 -17.06 -5.29 -3.91
N GLY A 292 -18.10 -5.09 -3.13
CA GLY A 292 -18.22 -5.71 -1.81
C GLY A 292 -17.06 -5.31 -0.90
N ASN A 293 -16.29 -6.28 -0.44
CA ASN A 293 -15.10 -6.04 0.39
C ASN A 293 -13.78 -6.01 -0.40
N LEU A 294 -13.80 -6.21 -1.72
CA LEU A 294 -12.62 -6.17 -2.58
C LEU A 294 -12.53 -4.82 -3.28
N GLY A 295 -11.44 -4.11 -3.07
CA GLY A 295 -11.10 -2.83 -3.68
C GLY A 295 -9.94 -2.93 -4.65
N HIS A 296 -9.87 -1.98 -5.58
CA HIS A 296 -8.80 -1.83 -6.54
C HIS A 296 -8.40 -0.37 -6.68
N LEU A 297 -7.10 -0.12 -6.66
CA LEU A 297 -6.49 1.17 -6.91
C LEU A 297 -5.34 0.98 -7.90
N SER A 298 -5.40 1.63 -9.06
CA SER A 298 -4.23 1.77 -9.93
C SER A 298 -3.64 3.16 -9.76
N VAL A 299 -2.34 3.25 -9.46
CA VAL A 299 -1.66 4.53 -9.24
C VAL A 299 -0.89 5.01 -10.48
N GLY A 300 -0.67 4.15 -11.49
CA GLY A 300 0.11 4.50 -12.67
C GLY A 300 1.53 4.93 -12.30
N ALA A 301 1.92 6.11 -12.76
CA ALA A 301 3.18 6.78 -12.39
C ALA A 301 3.02 7.80 -11.24
N HIS A 302 1.82 7.91 -10.66
CA HIS A 302 1.59 8.87 -9.58
C HIS A 302 2.18 8.40 -8.25
N ALA A 303 2.46 9.36 -7.37
CA ALA A 303 2.68 9.11 -5.95
C ALA A 303 1.43 9.54 -5.19
N VAL A 304 0.84 8.64 -4.43
CA VAL A 304 -0.47 8.82 -3.80
C VAL A 304 -0.38 8.50 -2.31
N GLU A 305 -0.81 9.43 -1.47
CA GLU A 305 -1.02 9.17 -0.06
C GLU A 305 -2.32 8.39 0.14
N LEU A 306 -2.28 7.38 0.99
CA LEU A 306 -3.45 6.69 1.51
C LEU A 306 -3.54 6.87 3.01
N ARG A 307 -4.74 7.19 3.47
CA ARG A 307 -5.08 7.32 4.88
C ARG A 307 -5.87 6.11 5.31
N VAL A 308 -5.45 5.53 6.41
CA VAL A 308 -6.12 4.40 7.06
C VAL A 308 -6.85 4.94 8.27
N ALA A 309 -8.16 4.81 8.29
CA ALA A 309 -8.95 5.01 9.49
C ALA A 309 -8.89 3.74 10.33
N GLY A 310 -8.65 3.86 11.62
CA GLY A 310 -8.57 2.70 12.50
C GLY A 310 -9.86 1.91 12.64
N LYS A 311 -11.03 2.55 12.35
CA LYS A 311 -12.37 1.91 12.44
C LYS A 311 -13.33 2.53 11.43
N GLY A 312 -14.29 1.74 10.97
CA GLY A 312 -15.40 2.22 10.14
C GLY A 312 -15.51 1.50 8.78
N GLU A 313 -16.56 1.83 8.03
CA GLU A 313 -16.80 1.24 6.72
C GLU A 313 -15.78 1.69 5.66
N ASN A 314 -15.26 2.92 5.81
CA ASN A 314 -14.27 3.51 4.91
C ASN A 314 -12.87 3.44 5.53
N VAL A 315 -12.33 2.21 5.63
CA VAL A 315 -10.98 1.99 6.19
C VAL A 315 -9.91 2.75 5.39
N PHE A 316 -10.08 2.88 4.07
CA PHE A 316 -9.12 3.54 3.19
C PHE A 316 -9.73 4.77 2.53
N SER A 317 -9.00 5.87 2.55
CA SER A 317 -9.26 7.07 1.76
C SER A 317 -7.99 7.55 1.07
N LEU A 318 -8.17 8.19 -0.09
CA LEU A 318 -7.04 8.85 -0.76
C LEU A 318 -6.75 10.18 -0.09
N GLY A 319 -5.50 10.43 0.16
CA GLY A 319 -4.96 11.73 0.49
C GLY A 319 -4.56 12.51 -0.77
N ASP A 320 -3.59 13.39 -0.63
CA ASP A 320 -3.10 14.19 -1.73
C ASP A 320 -2.26 13.35 -2.71
N VAL A 321 -2.24 13.77 -3.97
CA VAL A 321 -1.30 13.26 -4.97
C VAL A 321 -0.01 14.04 -4.78
N MET A 322 1.04 13.36 -4.40
CA MET A 322 2.38 13.92 -4.28
C MET A 322 2.90 14.31 -5.67
N ARG A 323 3.59 15.42 -5.80
CA ARG A 323 4.00 16.02 -7.08
C ARG A 323 5.30 15.43 -7.62
#